data_a7abb3c1aa2f7a25280f52ee09186945
#
_entry.id   a7abb3c1aa2f7a25280f52ee09186945
#
_cell.length_a   1.000
_cell.length_b   1.000
_cell.length_c   1.000
_cell.angle_alpha   90.00
_cell.angle_beta   90.00
_cell.angle_gamma   90.00
#
_symmetry.space_group_name_H-M   'P 1'
#
loop_
_entity.id
_entity.type
_entity.pdbx_description
1 polymer ?
#
loop_
_entity_poly.entity_id
_entity_poly.type
_entity_poly.pdbx_seq_one_letter_code
_entity_poly.pdbx_strand_id
1 'polypeptide(L)'
;MSAIPNKARAVIIGGGVSGCSVAYHLAKLGWTDIVLLERKQLTCGTTWHAAGLIGQMRASVNMTRLAKYSADLYVKLEAETGIGTGMRQCGSITVALTEDRKTEIYRQASLARAFNVDVREISPQEVKEMYPHLNVSDVVGAVHLPLDGQCDPANIAMALAKGAR
;
A
#
# COMPACT_ATOMS: atom_id res chain seq x y z
N MET A 1 9.69 -28.62 11.67
CA MET A 1 8.46 -28.31 10.92
C MET A 1 7.30 -28.83 11.72
N SER A 2 6.32 -28.00 12.08
CA SER A 2 5.08 -28.49 12.67
C SER A 2 4.32 -29.33 11.65
N ALA A 3 3.71 -30.45 12.07
CA ALA A 3 2.89 -31.26 11.17
C ALA A 3 1.71 -30.43 10.64
N ILE A 4 1.39 -30.61 9.36
CA ILE A 4 0.20 -29.96 8.78
C ILE A 4 -1.03 -30.58 9.44
N PRO A 5 -1.96 -29.78 10.00
CA PRO A 5 -3.15 -30.33 10.64
C PRO A 5 -4.06 -31.01 9.62
N ASN A 6 -4.78 -32.03 10.05
CA ASN A 6 -5.72 -32.77 9.20
C ASN A 6 -7.02 -32.01 8.90
N LYS A 7 -7.30 -30.93 9.64
CA LYS A 7 -8.47 -30.04 9.49
C LYS A 7 -8.09 -28.64 9.80
N ALA A 8 -8.68 -27.69 9.08
CA ALA A 8 -8.60 -26.27 9.37
C ALA A 8 -9.90 -25.58 8.92
N ARG A 9 -10.27 -24.49 9.58
CA ARG A 9 -11.43 -23.66 9.21
C ARG A 9 -11.20 -22.91 7.90
N ALA A 10 -9.94 -22.49 7.67
CA ALA A 10 -9.54 -21.88 6.41
C ALA A 10 -8.12 -22.33 6.04
N VAL A 11 -7.91 -22.55 4.73
CA VAL A 11 -6.61 -22.81 4.13
C VAL A 11 -6.30 -21.71 3.14
N ILE A 12 -5.18 -21.01 3.36
CA ILE A 12 -4.68 -19.95 2.50
C ILE A 12 -3.54 -20.51 1.66
N ILE A 13 -3.63 -20.42 0.35
CA ILE A 13 -2.62 -20.92 -0.57
C ILE A 13 -1.82 -19.75 -1.14
N GLY A 14 -0.52 -19.72 -0.80
CA GLY A 14 0.43 -18.69 -1.21
C GLY A 14 0.83 -17.75 -0.09
N GLY A 15 2.14 -17.63 0.13
CA GLY A 15 2.78 -16.80 1.17
C GLY A 15 3.29 -15.45 0.68
N GLY A 16 2.65 -14.87 -0.34
CA GLY A 16 2.86 -13.47 -0.74
C GLY A 16 2.10 -12.50 0.16
N VAL A 17 2.21 -11.19 -0.13
CA VAL A 17 1.56 -10.13 0.67
C VAL A 17 0.06 -10.36 0.84
N SER A 18 -0.63 -10.82 -0.20
CA SER A 18 -2.08 -11.08 -0.13
C SER A 18 -2.42 -12.21 0.82
N GLY A 19 -1.74 -13.37 0.73
CA GLY A 19 -1.98 -14.50 1.63
C GLY A 19 -1.60 -14.17 3.08
N CYS A 20 -0.47 -13.50 3.30
CA CYS A 20 -0.07 -13.04 4.62
C CYS A 20 -1.07 -12.03 5.20
N SER A 21 -1.62 -11.13 4.37
CA SER A 21 -2.65 -10.18 4.77
C SER A 21 -3.95 -10.87 5.15
N VAL A 22 -4.40 -11.87 4.38
CA VAL A 22 -5.60 -12.65 4.72
C VAL A 22 -5.39 -13.37 6.06
N ALA A 23 -4.25 -14.04 6.26
CA ALA A 23 -3.94 -14.71 7.53
C ALA A 23 -3.97 -13.72 8.71
N TYR A 24 -3.32 -12.56 8.56
CA TYR A 24 -3.27 -11.52 9.58
C TYR A 24 -4.68 -11.03 9.96
N HIS A 25 -5.52 -10.73 8.97
CA HIS A 25 -6.85 -10.21 9.24
C HIS A 25 -7.80 -11.27 9.81
N LEU A 26 -7.68 -12.53 9.38
CA LEU A 26 -8.44 -13.62 9.98
C LEU A 26 -8.04 -13.82 11.45
N ALA A 27 -6.75 -13.79 11.76
CA ALA A 27 -6.27 -13.86 13.14
C ALA A 27 -6.80 -12.68 13.98
N LYS A 28 -6.77 -11.46 13.45
CA LYS A 28 -7.39 -10.28 14.11
C LYS A 28 -8.89 -10.42 14.34
N LEU A 29 -9.59 -11.16 13.50
CA LEU A 29 -11.01 -11.49 13.67
C LEU A 29 -11.25 -12.68 14.62
N GLY A 30 -10.21 -13.18 15.29
CA GLY A 30 -10.29 -14.26 16.25
C GLY A 30 -10.34 -15.67 15.65
N TRP A 31 -9.94 -15.83 14.38
CA TRP A 31 -9.83 -17.13 13.76
C TRP A 31 -8.48 -17.75 14.11
N THR A 32 -8.48 -18.78 14.96
CA THR A 32 -7.27 -19.47 15.41
C THR A 32 -6.96 -20.76 14.64
N ASP A 33 -7.93 -21.23 13.86
CA ASP A 33 -7.85 -22.49 13.09
C ASP A 33 -7.69 -22.16 11.58
N ILE A 34 -6.56 -21.55 11.24
CA ILE A 34 -6.18 -21.21 9.88
C ILE A 34 -4.81 -21.80 9.54
N VAL A 35 -4.63 -22.18 8.27
CA VAL A 35 -3.36 -22.69 7.74
C VAL A 35 -2.98 -21.89 6.51
N LEU A 36 -1.76 -21.36 6.50
CA LEU A 36 -1.15 -20.76 5.31
C LEU A 36 -0.13 -21.72 4.73
N LEU A 37 -0.31 -22.09 3.48
CA LEU A 37 0.60 -22.98 2.75
C LEU A 37 1.41 -22.18 1.72
N GLU A 38 2.71 -22.29 1.78
CA GLU A 38 3.64 -21.78 0.79
C GLU A 38 4.59 -22.88 0.35
N ARG A 39 4.74 -23.07 -0.95
CA ARG A 39 5.56 -24.18 -1.51
C ARG A 39 7.07 -23.98 -1.39
N LYS A 40 7.52 -22.74 -1.18
CA LYS A 40 8.94 -22.38 -1.02
C LYS A 40 9.12 -21.60 0.28
N GLN A 41 9.41 -20.32 0.17
CA GLN A 41 9.51 -19.41 1.32
C GLN A 41 8.55 -18.22 1.12
N LEU A 42 8.12 -17.62 2.20
CA LEU A 42 7.26 -16.44 2.13
C LEU A 42 7.89 -15.38 1.22
N THR A 43 7.07 -14.66 0.49
CA THR A 43 7.44 -13.58 -0.43
C THR A 43 8.17 -13.97 -1.72
N CYS A 44 8.56 -15.22 -1.92
CA CYS A 44 9.38 -15.65 -3.06
C CYS A 44 8.70 -15.54 -4.45
N GLY A 45 7.41 -15.24 -4.50
CA GLY A 45 6.66 -14.98 -5.73
C GLY A 45 6.75 -13.52 -6.17
N THR A 46 5.62 -12.91 -6.52
CA THR A 46 5.52 -11.53 -7.04
C THR A 46 5.85 -10.46 -6.01
N THR A 47 5.67 -10.74 -4.71
CA THR A 47 5.77 -9.72 -3.65
C THR A 47 7.13 -9.02 -3.61
N TRP A 48 8.24 -9.75 -3.68
CA TRP A 48 9.57 -9.15 -3.58
C TRP A 48 9.98 -8.36 -4.84
N HIS A 49 9.27 -8.55 -5.96
CA HIS A 49 9.49 -7.79 -7.20
C HIS A 49 8.78 -6.42 -7.20
N ALA A 50 7.89 -6.17 -6.23
CA ALA A 50 7.14 -4.93 -6.18
C ALA A 50 8.05 -3.74 -5.85
N ALA A 51 7.77 -2.58 -6.45
CA ALA A 51 8.56 -1.37 -6.25
C ALA A 51 8.40 -0.76 -4.83
N GLY A 52 7.46 -1.24 -4.05
CA GLY A 52 7.22 -0.76 -2.69
C GLY A 52 6.51 0.60 -2.61
N LEU A 53 5.93 1.08 -3.70
CA LEU A 53 5.21 2.35 -3.70
C LEU A 53 3.82 2.20 -3.08
N ILE A 54 3.54 2.97 -2.06
CA ILE A 54 2.27 2.98 -1.34
C ILE A 54 1.51 4.25 -1.67
N GLY A 55 0.55 4.13 -2.61
CA GLY A 55 -0.29 5.25 -3.03
C GLY A 55 -1.75 5.04 -2.61
N GLN A 56 -2.41 6.08 -2.13
CA GLN A 56 -3.77 5.99 -1.61
C GLN A 56 -4.83 6.38 -2.65
N MET A 57 -4.53 7.29 -3.56
CA MET A 57 -5.47 7.71 -4.59
C MET A 57 -5.64 6.61 -5.65
N ARG A 58 -6.87 6.17 -5.88
CA ARG A 58 -7.24 5.13 -6.85
C ARG A 58 -8.46 5.56 -7.67
N ALA A 59 -8.66 4.92 -8.83
CA ALA A 59 -9.74 5.25 -9.74
C ALA A 59 -11.15 4.91 -9.24
N SER A 60 -11.27 4.07 -8.21
CA SER A 60 -12.57 3.68 -7.65
C SER A 60 -12.62 3.82 -6.13
N VAL A 61 -13.84 4.02 -5.62
CA VAL A 61 -14.14 4.17 -4.19
C VAL A 61 -13.57 3.01 -3.36
N ASN A 62 -13.85 1.76 -3.77
CA ASN A 62 -13.44 0.59 -3.00
C ASN A 62 -11.92 0.43 -3.00
N MET A 63 -11.26 0.72 -4.11
CA MET A 63 -9.80 0.67 -4.20
C MET A 63 -9.14 1.78 -3.38
N THR A 64 -9.73 2.98 -3.35
CA THR A 64 -9.24 4.09 -2.51
C THR A 64 -9.35 3.76 -1.03
N ARG A 65 -10.49 3.20 -0.60
CA ARG A 65 -10.67 2.74 0.79
C ARG A 65 -9.67 1.66 1.18
N LEU A 66 -9.49 0.66 0.31
CA LEU A 66 -8.53 -0.42 0.55
C LEU A 66 -7.08 0.09 0.60
N ALA A 67 -6.70 0.98 -0.32
CA ALA A 67 -5.36 1.56 -0.37
C ALA A 67 -5.08 2.41 0.87
N LYS A 68 -6.04 3.25 1.29
CA LYS A 68 -5.93 4.03 2.53
C LYS A 68 -5.80 3.13 3.75
N TYR A 69 -6.66 2.14 3.90
CA TYR A 69 -6.57 1.18 4.99
C TYR A 69 -5.21 0.49 5.03
N SER A 70 -4.68 0.08 3.87
CA SER A 70 -3.37 -0.56 3.77
C SER A 70 -2.24 0.37 4.19
N ALA A 71 -2.26 1.64 3.76
CA ALA A 71 -1.27 2.64 4.15
C ALA A 71 -1.28 2.88 5.67
N ASP A 72 -2.47 3.07 6.26
CA ASP A 72 -2.66 3.26 7.70
C ASP A 72 -2.21 2.04 8.52
N LEU A 73 -2.41 0.83 8.00
CA LEU A 73 -1.95 -0.41 8.62
C LEU A 73 -0.42 -0.53 8.58
N TYR A 74 0.19 -0.29 7.43
CA TYR A 74 1.63 -0.49 7.24
C TYR A 74 2.48 0.42 8.11
N VAL A 75 2.01 1.62 8.41
CA VAL A 75 2.65 2.52 9.39
C VAL A 75 2.70 1.90 10.79
N LYS A 76 1.71 1.09 11.17
CA LYS A 76 1.57 0.51 12.52
C LYS A 76 2.25 -0.86 12.66
N LEU A 77 2.46 -1.58 11.55
CA LEU A 77 2.93 -2.96 11.57
C LEU A 77 4.27 -3.15 12.26
N GLU A 78 5.19 -2.20 12.13
CA GLU A 78 6.50 -2.29 12.77
C GLU A 78 6.38 -2.26 14.29
N ALA A 79 5.58 -1.33 14.83
CA ALA A 79 5.33 -1.26 16.27
C ALA A 79 4.59 -2.50 16.80
N GLU A 80 3.66 -3.04 16.00
CA GLU A 80 2.85 -4.20 16.37
C GLU A 80 3.66 -5.51 16.33
N THR A 81 4.53 -5.66 15.35
CA THR A 81 5.20 -6.94 15.07
C THR A 81 6.69 -6.96 15.39
N GLY A 82 7.32 -5.79 15.55
CA GLY A 82 8.77 -5.66 15.71
C GLY A 82 9.57 -6.00 14.45
N ILE A 83 8.92 -6.03 13.26
CA ILE A 83 9.61 -6.19 11.98
C ILE A 83 9.68 -4.84 11.29
N GLY A 84 10.91 -4.37 11.00
CA GLY A 84 11.14 -3.14 10.25
C GLY A 84 10.57 -3.23 8.85
N THR A 85 9.48 -2.50 8.59
CA THR A 85 8.75 -2.55 7.31
C THR A 85 9.37 -1.64 6.26
N GLY A 86 10.28 -0.75 6.65
CA GLY A 86 10.80 0.30 5.78
C GLY A 86 9.73 1.32 5.34
N MET A 87 8.55 1.31 5.96
CA MET A 87 7.48 2.25 5.62
C MET A 87 7.87 3.67 5.95
N ARG A 88 7.89 4.53 4.94
CA ARG A 88 8.15 5.97 5.07
C ARG A 88 7.11 6.74 4.27
N GLN A 89 6.40 7.63 4.93
CA GLN A 89 5.48 8.57 4.29
C GLN A 89 6.27 9.77 3.78
N CYS A 90 6.83 9.65 2.59
CA CYS A 90 7.61 10.69 1.91
C CYS A 90 6.80 11.51 0.92
N GLY A 91 5.51 11.22 0.82
CA GLY A 91 4.61 11.82 -0.16
C GLY A 91 4.75 11.26 -1.56
N SER A 92 3.79 11.61 -2.41
CA SER A 92 3.84 11.38 -3.86
C SER A 92 3.31 12.60 -4.61
N ILE A 93 3.84 12.81 -5.82
CA ILE A 93 3.38 13.86 -6.74
C ILE A 93 2.93 13.19 -8.04
N THR A 94 1.72 13.51 -8.49
CA THR A 94 1.23 13.11 -9.81
C THR A 94 1.08 14.37 -10.67
N VAL A 95 1.74 14.39 -11.82
CA VAL A 95 1.70 15.54 -12.75
C VAL A 95 0.81 15.26 -13.95
N ALA A 96 0.25 16.30 -14.52
CA ALA A 96 -0.50 16.27 -15.78
C ALA A 96 0.24 17.12 -16.82
N LEU A 97 0.42 16.56 -18.03
CA LEU A 97 1.04 17.22 -19.17
C LEU A 97 0.00 17.69 -20.21
N THR A 98 -1.29 17.38 -19.97
CA THR A 98 -2.41 17.81 -20.81
C THR A 98 -3.58 18.26 -19.94
N GLU A 99 -4.46 19.13 -20.44
CA GLU A 99 -5.65 19.57 -19.74
C GLU A 99 -6.63 18.41 -19.45
N ASP A 100 -6.73 17.43 -20.34
CA ASP A 100 -7.55 16.23 -20.13
C ASP A 100 -7.02 15.42 -18.93
N ARG A 101 -5.70 15.22 -18.86
CA ARG A 101 -5.07 14.52 -17.75
C ARG A 101 -5.20 15.29 -16.43
N LYS A 102 -5.10 16.62 -16.47
CA LYS A 102 -5.34 17.48 -15.32
C LYS A 102 -6.77 17.33 -14.80
N THR A 103 -7.75 17.39 -15.70
CA THR A 103 -9.16 17.16 -15.35
C THR A 103 -9.37 15.79 -14.69
N GLU A 104 -8.75 14.76 -15.23
CA GLU A 104 -8.83 13.40 -14.66
C GLU A 104 -8.23 13.31 -13.25
N ILE A 105 -7.00 13.77 -13.04
CA ILE A 105 -6.35 13.69 -11.73
C ILE A 105 -7.04 14.57 -10.69
N TYR A 106 -7.60 15.72 -11.06
CA TYR A 106 -8.34 16.58 -10.15
C TYR A 106 -9.68 15.97 -9.75
N ARG A 107 -10.36 15.28 -10.68
CA ARG A 107 -11.55 14.49 -10.36
C ARG A 107 -11.23 13.33 -9.41
N GLN A 108 -10.13 12.62 -9.64
CA GLN A 108 -9.66 11.56 -8.73
C GLN A 108 -9.29 12.12 -7.36
N ALA A 109 -8.64 13.27 -7.30
CA ALA A 109 -8.31 13.97 -6.06
C ALA A 109 -9.58 14.36 -5.27
N SER A 110 -10.59 14.90 -5.97
CA SER A 110 -11.88 15.24 -5.36
C SER A 110 -12.58 14.01 -4.77
N LEU A 111 -12.55 12.88 -5.49
CA LEU A 111 -13.07 11.61 -5.00
C LEU A 111 -12.28 11.12 -3.77
N ALA A 112 -10.95 11.19 -3.81
CA ALA A 112 -10.09 10.74 -2.72
C ALA A 112 -10.32 11.56 -1.43
N ARG A 113 -10.52 12.88 -1.54
CA ARG A 113 -10.88 13.75 -0.39
C ARG A 113 -12.17 13.31 0.28
N ALA A 114 -13.18 12.87 -0.49
CA ALA A 114 -14.44 12.36 0.06
C ALA A 114 -14.26 11.09 0.93
N PHE A 115 -13.11 10.43 0.83
CA PHE A 115 -12.73 9.27 1.65
C PHE A 115 -11.58 9.57 2.62
N ASN A 116 -11.41 10.85 2.98
CA ASN A 116 -10.40 11.31 3.94
C ASN A 116 -8.95 10.99 3.53
N VAL A 117 -8.65 10.98 2.22
CA VAL A 117 -7.29 10.97 1.72
C VAL A 117 -6.81 12.43 1.66
N ASP A 118 -5.70 12.74 2.33
CA ASP A 118 -5.07 14.05 2.21
C ASP A 118 -4.44 14.18 0.81
N VAL A 119 -5.06 14.97 -0.03
CA VAL A 119 -4.61 15.26 -1.38
C VAL A 119 -4.81 16.73 -1.69
N ARG A 120 -3.78 17.37 -2.25
CA ARG A 120 -3.72 18.79 -2.54
C ARG A 120 -3.41 19.00 -4.00
N GLU A 121 -4.13 19.92 -4.63
CA GLU A 121 -3.76 20.42 -5.94
C GLU A 121 -2.59 21.39 -5.74
N ILE A 122 -1.55 21.24 -6.54
CA ILE A 122 -0.34 22.04 -6.47
C ILE A 122 0.04 22.57 -7.86
N SER A 123 0.70 23.72 -7.88
CA SER A 123 1.20 24.36 -9.10
C SER A 123 2.48 23.70 -9.62
N PRO A 124 2.84 23.88 -10.89
CA PRO A 124 4.13 23.44 -11.43
C PRO A 124 5.33 24.00 -10.65
N GLN A 125 5.20 25.23 -10.12
CA GLN A 125 6.25 25.84 -9.32
C GLN A 125 6.45 25.09 -8.00
N GLU A 126 5.38 24.74 -7.29
CA GLU A 126 5.44 23.93 -6.07
C GLU A 126 6.02 22.53 -6.34
N VAL A 127 5.68 21.92 -7.49
CA VAL A 127 6.29 20.66 -7.93
C VAL A 127 7.80 20.83 -8.07
N LYS A 128 8.27 21.92 -8.69
CA LYS A 128 9.71 22.20 -8.86
C LYS A 128 10.42 22.40 -7.53
N GLU A 129 9.77 23.03 -6.56
CA GLU A 129 10.31 23.23 -5.21
C GLU A 129 10.42 21.91 -4.44
N MET A 130 9.38 21.04 -4.53
CA MET A 130 9.36 19.73 -3.89
C MET A 130 10.31 18.73 -4.55
N TYR A 131 10.43 18.79 -5.89
CA TYR A 131 11.28 17.87 -6.64
C TYR A 131 12.11 18.62 -7.72
N PRO A 132 13.25 19.19 -7.33
CA PRO A 132 14.06 20.06 -8.19
C PRO A 132 14.60 19.40 -9.46
N HIS A 133 14.65 18.08 -9.53
CA HIS A 133 15.14 17.34 -10.70
C HIS A 133 14.11 17.22 -11.83
N LEU A 134 12.82 17.48 -11.55
CA LEU A 134 11.78 17.42 -12.56
C LEU A 134 11.80 18.65 -13.46
N ASN A 135 11.71 18.46 -14.78
CA ASN A 135 11.37 19.54 -15.70
C ASN A 135 9.86 19.78 -15.63
N VAL A 136 9.46 20.99 -15.33
CA VAL A 136 8.04 21.36 -15.15
C VAL A 136 7.51 22.29 -16.25
N SER A 137 8.28 22.51 -17.33
CA SER A 137 7.92 23.46 -18.40
C SER A 137 6.65 23.08 -19.16
N ASP A 138 6.30 21.82 -19.18
CA ASP A 138 5.12 21.25 -19.84
C ASP A 138 4.06 20.73 -18.85
N VAL A 139 4.27 20.93 -17.55
CA VAL A 139 3.31 20.53 -16.53
C VAL A 139 2.18 21.56 -16.44
N VAL A 140 0.94 21.12 -16.70
CA VAL A 140 -0.27 21.99 -16.66
C VAL A 140 -1.02 21.88 -15.32
N GLY A 141 -0.70 20.91 -14.49
CA GLY A 141 -1.27 20.75 -13.16
C GLY A 141 -0.69 19.52 -12.44
N ALA A 142 -0.84 19.50 -11.13
CA ALA A 142 -0.35 18.39 -10.31
C ALA A 142 -1.19 18.21 -9.05
N VAL A 143 -1.07 17.04 -8.44
CA VAL A 143 -1.59 16.74 -7.10
C VAL A 143 -0.49 16.15 -6.23
N HIS A 144 -0.49 16.53 -4.96
CA HIS A 144 0.41 16.03 -3.92
C HIS A 144 -0.37 15.25 -2.87
N LEU A 145 0.12 14.07 -2.52
CA LEU A 145 -0.42 13.23 -1.47
C LEU A 145 0.65 13.05 -0.39
N PRO A 146 0.64 13.84 0.68
CA PRO A 146 1.73 13.86 1.68
C PRO A 146 1.85 12.55 2.48
N LEU A 147 0.76 11.77 2.60
CA LEU A 147 0.72 10.51 3.34
C LEU A 147 0.97 9.28 2.48
N ASP A 148 1.20 9.45 1.19
CA ASP A 148 1.74 8.39 0.35
C ASP A 148 3.20 8.11 0.72
N GLY A 149 3.71 6.96 0.33
CA GLY A 149 5.07 6.63 0.72
C GLY A 149 5.65 5.42 0.00
N GLN A 150 6.67 4.86 0.62
CA GLN A 150 7.33 3.65 0.16
C GLN A 150 7.61 2.70 1.33
N CYS A 151 7.74 1.42 1.02
CA CYS A 151 8.05 0.37 1.99
C CYS A 151 8.92 -0.72 1.36
N ASP A 152 9.39 -1.65 2.19
CA ASP A 152 9.92 -2.94 1.72
C ASP A 152 8.76 -3.93 1.59
N PRO A 153 8.37 -4.37 0.37
CA PRO A 153 7.23 -5.26 0.18
C PRO A 153 7.40 -6.63 0.85
N ALA A 154 8.63 -7.15 0.88
CA ALA A 154 8.90 -8.43 1.52
C ALA A 154 8.74 -8.30 3.04
N ASN A 155 9.27 -7.26 3.63
CA ASN A 155 9.16 -7.00 5.06
C ASN A 155 7.72 -6.71 5.49
N ILE A 156 6.91 -6.03 4.67
CA ILE A 156 5.46 -5.88 4.92
C ILE A 156 4.79 -7.26 5.00
N ALA A 157 5.04 -8.15 4.05
CA ALA A 157 4.46 -9.49 4.07
C ALA A 157 4.95 -10.32 5.26
N MET A 158 6.23 -10.20 5.62
CA MET A 158 6.79 -10.87 6.80
C MET A 158 6.20 -10.34 8.11
N ALA A 159 5.97 -9.02 8.21
CA ALA A 159 5.31 -8.40 9.35
C ALA A 159 3.87 -8.89 9.51
N LEU A 160 3.10 -8.92 8.42
CA LEU A 160 1.75 -9.48 8.39
C LEU A 160 1.74 -10.97 8.79
N ALA A 161 2.67 -11.78 8.27
CA ALA A 161 2.78 -13.19 8.64
C ALA A 161 3.15 -13.39 10.12
N LYS A 162 3.97 -12.50 10.69
CA LYS A 162 4.31 -12.54 12.12
C LYS A 162 3.11 -12.12 12.99
N GLY A 163 2.39 -11.08 12.59
CA GLY A 163 1.19 -10.63 13.30
C GLY A 163 0.00 -11.60 13.23
N ALA A 164 0.05 -12.60 12.32
CA ALA A 164 -0.94 -13.66 12.20
C ALA A 164 -0.69 -14.85 13.13
N ARG A 165 0.44 -14.88 13.85
CA ARG A 165 0.85 -15.99 14.76
C ARG A 165 0.55 -15.66 16.20
#